data_2812b5cecc241e6a8970a031ea956b8e
#
_entry.id   2812b5cecc241e6a8970a031ea956b8e
#
_cell.length_a   1.000
_cell.length_b   1.000
_cell.length_c   1.000
_cell.angle_alpha   90.00
_cell.angle_beta   90.00
_cell.angle_gamma   90.00
#
_symmetry.space_group_name_H-M   'P 1'
#
loop_
_entity.id
_entity.type
_entity.pdbx_description
1 polymer ?
#
loop_
_entity_poly.entity_id
_entity_poly.type
_entity_poly.pdbx_seq_one_letter_code
_entity_poly.pdbx_strand_id
1 'polypeptide(L)'
;KARDMGITLLVVTNGASNDTSKKRDQLSSLGLEFSNDEIISSRDAAEVFLSFNKPEGPLGVLGNIGNKFTIPDLECVELEQDYSIFEEMSSFILLGTTMWDTMWQDMLLNSLKDNPRPLFVANPDIVAPHENKFSIEPAYFISHLIANGAHLPFWLGKPFPTIFELALN
;
A
#
# COMPACT_ATOMS: atom_id res chain seq x y z
N LYS A 1 -30.17 4.74 -7.41
CA LYS A 1 -30.52 4.71 -8.84
C LYS A 1 -29.77 3.61 -9.60
N ALA A 2 -28.43 3.48 -9.53
CA ALA A 2 -27.71 2.41 -10.23
C ALA A 2 -28.06 1.03 -9.63
N ARG A 3 -28.08 0.89 -8.30
CA ARG A 3 -28.50 -0.36 -7.62
C ARG A 3 -29.93 -0.76 -7.98
N ASP A 4 -30.86 0.21 -8.07
CA ASP A 4 -32.27 -0.05 -8.45
C ASP A 4 -32.39 -0.57 -9.90
N MET A 5 -31.37 -0.40 -10.70
CA MET A 5 -31.24 -0.91 -12.08
C MET A 5 -30.49 -2.26 -12.14
N GLY A 6 -30.16 -2.85 -11.00
CA GLY A 6 -29.43 -4.11 -10.94
C GLY A 6 -27.93 -4.00 -11.33
N ILE A 7 -27.37 -2.78 -11.33
CA ILE A 7 -25.96 -2.56 -11.65
C ILE A 7 -25.11 -2.81 -10.38
N THR A 8 -24.13 -3.69 -10.50
CA THR A 8 -23.11 -3.91 -9.47
C THR A 8 -22.23 -2.67 -9.35
N LEU A 9 -22.02 -2.21 -8.13
CA LEU A 9 -21.16 -1.08 -7.83
C LEU A 9 -19.95 -1.54 -7.03
N LEU A 10 -18.77 -1.06 -7.42
CA LEU A 10 -17.53 -1.27 -6.68
C LEU A 10 -16.85 0.06 -6.41
N VAL A 11 -16.26 0.19 -5.24
CA VAL A 11 -15.32 1.26 -4.89
C VAL A 11 -13.90 0.71 -5.04
N VAL A 12 -13.10 1.34 -5.92
CA VAL A 12 -11.69 0.98 -6.11
C VAL A 12 -10.81 2.13 -5.64
N THR A 13 -9.98 1.90 -4.60
CA THR A 13 -9.20 2.96 -3.94
C THR A 13 -7.73 2.59 -3.75
N ASN A 14 -6.83 3.59 -3.89
CA ASN A 14 -5.39 3.44 -3.59
C ASN A 14 -5.04 3.56 -2.09
N GLY A 15 -6.01 3.83 -1.23
CA GLY A 15 -5.77 3.88 0.21
C GLY A 15 -5.38 2.50 0.75
N ALA A 16 -4.12 2.32 1.18
CA ALA A 16 -3.61 1.03 1.63
C ALA A 16 -3.23 0.99 3.12
N SER A 17 -3.03 2.14 3.75
CA SER A 17 -2.59 2.21 5.16
C SER A 17 -3.60 1.71 6.19
N ASN A 18 -4.89 1.64 5.82
CA ASN A 18 -5.97 1.11 6.64
C ASN A 18 -6.65 -0.09 5.97
N ASP A 19 -7.34 -0.90 6.78
CA ASP A 19 -8.18 -1.99 6.30
C ASP A 19 -9.50 -1.53 5.65
N THR A 20 -10.20 -2.46 5.00
CA THR A 20 -11.42 -2.19 4.25
C THR A 20 -12.58 -1.77 5.15
N SER A 21 -12.68 -2.26 6.40
CA SER A 21 -13.74 -1.87 7.33
C SER A 21 -13.69 -0.38 7.67
N LYS A 22 -12.48 0.17 7.88
CA LYS A 22 -12.30 1.58 8.15
C LYS A 22 -12.63 2.46 6.95
N LYS A 23 -12.36 1.98 5.72
CA LYS A 23 -12.77 2.65 4.49
C LYS A 23 -14.28 2.69 4.31
N ARG A 24 -14.95 1.57 4.62
CA ARG A 24 -16.43 1.50 4.64
C ARG A 24 -17.00 2.54 5.59
N ASP A 25 -16.48 2.64 6.82
CA ASP A 25 -16.97 3.59 7.81
C ASP A 25 -16.76 5.05 7.37
N GLN A 26 -15.64 5.34 6.69
CA GLN A 26 -15.40 6.65 6.06
C GLN A 26 -16.42 6.95 4.96
N LEU A 27 -16.70 6.00 4.07
CA LEU A 27 -17.72 6.17 3.02
C LEU A 27 -19.11 6.38 3.60
N SER A 28 -19.49 5.61 4.63
CA SER A 28 -20.77 5.75 5.33
C SER A 28 -20.90 7.14 5.97
N SER A 29 -19.84 7.69 6.54
CA SER A 29 -19.86 9.06 7.08
C SER A 29 -20.13 10.15 6.03
N LEU A 30 -19.87 9.84 4.75
CA LEU A 30 -20.17 10.69 3.60
C LEU A 30 -21.55 10.39 2.97
N GLY A 31 -22.35 9.50 3.59
CA GLY A 31 -23.65 9.07 3.06
C GLY A 31 -23.57 8.06 1.91
N LEU A 32 -22.43 7.40 1.76
CA LEU A 32 -22.19 6.40 0.72
C LEU A 32 -22.16 5.01 1.35
N GLU A 33 -23.25 4.25 1.15
CA GLU A 33 -23.39 2.92 1.73
C GLU A 33 -22.83 1.84 0.79
N PHE A 34 -21.75 1.18 1.26
CA PHE A 34 -21.13 0.03 0.61
C PHE A 34 -20.84 -1.07 1.65
N SER A 35 -20.96 -2.32 1.26
CA SER A 35 -20.49 -3.47 2.04
C SER A 35 -18.99 -3.66 1.85
N ASN A 36 -18.32 -4.46 2.68
CA ASN A 36 -16.88 -4.69 2.58
C ASN A 36 -16.48 -5.34 1.24
N ASP A 37 -17.31 -6.22 0.71
CA ASP A 37 -17.13 -6.92 -0.56
C ASP A 37 -17.33 -6.02 -1.80
N GLU A 38 -17.90 -4.84 -1.62
CA GLU A 38 -18.01 -3.82 -2.66
C GLU A 38 -16.84 -2.81 -2.65
N ILE A 39 -15.87 -2.97 -1.73
CA ILE A 39 -14.72 -2.07 -1.60
C ILE A 39 -13.45 -2.84 -1.86
N ILE A 40 -12.75 -2.47 -2.94
CA ILE A 40 -11.45 -3.03 -3.32
C ILE A 40 -10.38 -1.97 -3.10
N SER A 41 -9.45 -2.25 -2.22
CA SER A 41 -8.32 -1.34 -1.97
C SER A 41 -7.01 -1.90 -2.53
N SER A 42 -6.03 -1.02 -2.70
CA SER A 42 -4.70 -1.45 -3.08
C SER A 42 -3.99 -2.25 -1.97
N ARG A 43 -4.47 -2.20 -0.73
CA ARG A 43 -4.07 -3.13 0.32
C ARG A 43 -4.55 -4.55 0.00
N ASP A 44 -5.83 -4.72 -0.34
CA ASP A 44 -6.39 -6.02 -0.72
C ASP A 44 -5.67 -6.57 -1.97
N ALA A 45 -5.39 -5.71 -2.94
CA ALA A 45 -4.61 -6.08 -4.13
C ALA A 45 -3.19 -6.53 -3.77
N ALA A 46 -2.54 -5.86 -2.81
CA ALA A 46 -1.21 -6.25 -2.34
C ALA A 46 -1.25 -7.59 -1.58
N GLU A 47 -2.24 -7.80 -0.73
CA GLU A 47 -2.42 -9.06 0.01
C GLU A 47 -2.63 -10.24 -0.95
N VAL A 48 -3.48 -10.08 -1.95
CA VAL A 48 -3.72 -11.11 -2.98
C VAL A 48 -2.47 -11.32 -3.83
N PHE A 49 -1.85 -10.25 -4.34
CA PHE A 49 -0.63 -10.38 -5.16
C PHE A 49 0.48 -11.12 -4.42
N LEU A 50 0.76 -10.74 -3.18
CA LEU A 50 1.81 -11.34 -2.37
C LEU A 50 1.47 -12.76 -1.91
N SER A 51 0.21 -13.14 -1.83
CA SER A 51 -0.17 -14.53 -1.52
C SER A 51 0.26 -15.51 -2.63
N PHE A 52 0.32 -15.05 -3.88
CA PHE A 52 0.78 -15.82 -5.04
C PHE A 52 2.24 -15.57 -5.43
N ASN A 53 2.81 -14.43 -5.02
CA ASN A 53 4.16 -13.98 -5.38
C ASN A 53 4.97 -13.67 -4.12
N LYS A 54 5.06 -14.64 -3.20
CA LYS A 54 5.77 -14.48 -1.92
C LYS A 54 7.25 -14.25 -2.15
N PRO A 55 7.85 -13.22 -1.53
CA PRO A 55 9.31 -13.11 -1.46
C PRO A 55 9.90 -14.22 -0.60
N GLU A 56 11.16 -14.55 -0.84
CA GLU A 56 11.91 -15.50 0.01
C GLU A 56 12.37 -14.76 1.27
N GLY A 57 11.79 -15.10 2.44
CA GLY A 57 12.12 -14.50 3.74
C GLY A 57 11.22 -13.34 4.16
N PRO A 58 11.58 -12.61 5.24
CA PRO A 58 10.69 -11.65 5.88
C PRO A 58 10.40 -10.42 5.00
N LEU A 59 9.14 -9.96 5.03
CA LEU A 59 8.63 -8.77 4.38
C LEU A 59 8.55 -7.62 5.40
N GLY A 60 9.32 -6.57 5.21
CA GLY A 60 9.22 -5.34 5.99
C GLY A 60 8.01 -4.52 5.58
N VAL A 61 7.13 -4.21 6.52
CA VAL A 61 5.89 -3.45 6.31
C VAL A 61 6.08 -2.02 6.77
N LEU A 62 5.83 -1.07 5.88
CA LEU A 62 6.01 0.36 6.07
C LEU A 62 4.69 1.11 5.90
N GLY A 63 4.44 2.09 6.78
CA GLY A 63 3.30 3.00 6.65
C GLY A 63 1.93 2.37 6.92
N ASN A 64 1.89 1.27 7.66
CA ASN A 64 0.65 0.68 8.15
C ASN A 64 0.14 1.46 9.37
N ILE A 65 -1.14 1.83 9.37
CA ILE A 65 -1.81 2.50 10.51
C ILE A 65 -3.14 1.83 10.87
N GLY A 66 -3.47 0.74 10.16
CA GLY A 66 -4.66 -0.08 10.39
C GLY A 66 -4.36 -1.36 11.15
N ASN A 67 -5.14 -2.38 10.88
CA ASN A 67 -4.88 -3.73 11.38
C ASN A 67 -3.56 -4.25 10.82
N LYS A 68 -2.92 -5.15 11.56
CA LYS A 68 -1.65 -5.77 11.14
C LYS A 68 -1.75 -6.29 9.70
N PHE A 69 -0.74 -5.94 8.88
CA PHE A 69 -0.62 -6.48 7.53
C PHE A 69 -0.11 -7.92 7.60
N THR A 70 -0.84 -8.85 7.03
CA THR A 70 -0.50 -10.28 7.12
C THR A 70 -0.74 -10.97 5.79
N ILE A 71 0.20 -11.85 5.41
CA ILE A 71 0.09 -12.74 4.27
C ILE A 71 0.23 -14.18 4.80
N PRO A 72 -0.63 -15.12 4.41
CA PRO A 72 -0.50 -16.51 4.83
C PRO A 72 0.89 -17.08 4.49
N ASP A 73 1.53 -17.73 5.46
CA ASP A 73 2.86 -18.35 5.33
C ASP A 73 3.99 -17.38 4.91
N LEU A 74 3.86 -16.09 5.19
CA LEU A 74 4.89 -15.08 5.02
C LEU A 74 5.08 -14.32 6.32
N GLU A 75 6.32 -14.20 6.78
CA GLU A 75 6.65 -13.35 7.91
C GLU A 75 6.54 -11.88 7.51
N CYS A 76 5.57 -11.16 8.09
CA CYS A 76 5.37 -9.72 7.89
C CYS A 76 5.80 -8.98 9.16
N VAL A 77 6.80 -8.12 9.05
CA VAL A 77 7.40 -7.37 10.15
C VAL A 77 7.05 -5.89 9.99
N GLU A 78 6.24 -5.35 10.91
CA GLU A 78 6.00 -3.89 10.97
C GLU A 78 7.31 -3.21 11.37
N LEU A 79 7.82 -2.35 10.50
CA LEU A 79 9.11 -1.72 10.71
C LEU A 79 9.00 -0.48 11.59
N GLU A 80 10.00 -0.34 12.44
CA GLU A 80 10.29 0.86 13.23
C GLU A 80 11.53 1.56 12.68
N GLN A 81 11.84 2.75 13.18
CA GLN A 81 13.04 3.51 12.78
C GLN A 81 14.32 2.91 13.42
N ASP A 82 14.59 1.66 13.07
CA ASP A 82 15.82 0.94 13.44
C ASP A 82 16.44 0.32 12.18
N TYR A 83 17.61 0.83 11.77
CA TYR A 83 18.27 0.39 10.55
C TYR A 83 18.67 -1.09 10.56
N SER A 84 18.97 -1.66 11.74
CA SER A 84 19.35 -3.06 11.85
C SER A 84 18.23 -4.00 11.40
N ILE A 85 16.98 -3.64 11.70
CA ILE A 85 15.80 -4.41 11.30
C ILE A 85 15.61 -4.36 9.78
N PHE A 86 15.92 -3.22 9.12
CA PHE A 86 15.83 -3.12 7.65
C PHE A 86 16.76 -4.10 6.95
N GLU A 87 17.97 -4.32 7.48
CA GLU A 87 18.93 -5.25 6.88
C GLU A 87 18.53 -6.72 7.00
N GLU A 88 17.66 -7.06 7.94
CA GLU A 88 17.12 -8.41 8.09
C GLU A 88 15.98 -8.71 7.12
N MET A 89 15.40 -7.69 6.48
CA MET A 89 14.28 -7.87 5.56
C MET A 89 14.74 -8.36 4.19
N SER A 90 14.00 -9.30 3.61
CA SER A 90 14.22 -9.80 2.26
C SER A 90 13.50 -8.99 1.20
N SER A 91 12.53 -8.18 1.60
CA SER A 91 11.75 -7.29 0.74
C SER A 91 10.99 -6.26 1.58
N PHE A 92 10.40 -5.26 0.92
CA PHE A 92 9.61 -4.23 1.60
C PHE A 92 8.27 -4.02 0.92
N ILE A 93 7.25 -3.64 1.72
CA ILE A 93 6.00 -3.08 1.22
C ILE A 93 5.72 -1.73 1.85
N LEU A 94 5.42 -0.72 1.02
CA LEU A 94 4.99 0.61 1.46
C LEU A 94 3.48 0.75 1.25
N LEU A 95 2.74 0.86 2.36
CA LEU A 95 1.28 0.99 2.38
C LEU A 95 0.83 2.45 2.43
N GLY A 96 1.58 3.31 3.10
CA GLY A 96 1.24 4.72 3.27
C GLY A 96 2.39 5.54 3.83
N THR A 97 2.17 6.84 3.98
CA THR A 97 3.21 7.80 4.39
C THR A 97 2.80 8.72 5.54
N THR A 98 1.81 8.32 6.32
CA THR A 98 1.25 9.16 7.41
C THR A 98 2.31 9.59 8.44
N MET A 99 3.30 8.72 8.72
CA MET A 99 4.40 8.98 9.65
C MET A 99 5.76 9.08 8.93
N TRP A 100 5.74 9.31 7.60
CA TRP A 100 6.95 9.34 6.81
C TRP A 100 7.73 10.64 7.00
N ASP A 101 9.02 10.53 7.28
CA ASP A 101 9.98 11.63 7.41
C ASP A 101 11.29 11.34 6.66
N THR A 102 12.26 12.21 6.79
CA THR A 102 13.57 12.05 6.16
C THR A 102 14.34 10.84 6.69
N MET A 103 14.14 10.45 7.94
CA MET A 103 14.79 9.28 8.52
C MET A 103 14.30 7.98 7.86
N TRP A 104 12.98 7.82 7.72
CA TRP A 104 12.40 6.70 6.96
C TRP A 104 12.92 6.65 5.52
N GLN A 105 12.98 7.82 4.87
CA GLN A 105 13.46 7.95 3.50
C GLN A 105 14.91 7.49 3.35
N ASP A 106 15.79 7.97 4.22
CA ASP A 106 17.22 7.66 4.18
C ASP A 106 17.49 6.19 4.54
N MET A 107 16.79 5.66 5.55
CA MET A 107 16.92 4.26 5.95
C MET A 107 16.53 3.31 4.80
N LEU A 108 15.38 3.53 4.17
CA LEU A 108 14.95 2.69 3.06
C LEU A 108 15.86 2.85 1.83
N LEU A 109 16.29 4.07 1.52
CA LEU A 109 17.20 4.32 0.40
C LEU A 109 18.53 3.60 0.61
N ASN A 110 19.17 3.78 1.77
CA ASN A 110 20.47 3.19 2.05
C ASN A 110 20.39 1.66 2.04
N SER A 111 19.39 1.10 2.71
CA SER A 111 19.16 -0.34 2.73
C SER A 111 18.96 -0.95 1.34
N LEU A 112 18.20 -0.29 0.46
CA LEU A 112 17.98 -0.75 -0.93
C LEU A 112 19.18 -0.52 -1.84
N LYS A 113 20.05 0.45 -1.56
CA LYS A 113 21.28 0.68 -2.32
C LYS A 113 22.37 -0.33 -1.95
N ASP A 114 22.53 -0.58 -0.65
CA ASP A 114 23.54 -1.50 -0.14
C ASP A 114 23.21 -2.96 -0.48
N ASN A 115 21.93 -3.30 -0.44
CA ASN A 115 21.42 -4.62 -0.78
C ASN A 115 20.11 -4.51 -1.56
N PRO A 116 20.13 -4.50 -2.90
CA PRO A 116 18.94 -4.38 -3.75
C PRO A 116 17.95 -5.54 -3.54
N ARG A 117 16.74 -5.22 -3.13
CA ARG A 117 15.66 -6.17 -2.80
C ARG A 117 14.32 -5.71 -3.38
N PRO A 118 13.34 -6.60 -3.55
CA PRO A 118 12.01 -6.21 -4.02
C PRO A 118 11.37 -5.16 -3.11
N LEU A 119 10.85 -4.11 -3.72
CA LEU A 119 10.02 -3.09 -3.09
C LEU A 119 8.65 -3.11 -3.73
N PHE A 120 7.62 -3.35 -2.93
CA PHE A 120 6.22 -3.30 -3.32
C PHE A 120 5.61 -1.99 -2.85
N VAL A 121 4.83 -1.33 -3.69
CA VAL A 121 4.17 -0.07 -3.37
C VAL A 121 2.68 -0.21 -3.63
N ALA A 122 1.91 -0.23 -2.54
CA ALA A 122 0.48 -0.41 -2.63
C ALA A 122 -0.23 0.87 -3.10
N ASN A 123 0.27 2.06 -2.74
CA ASN A 123 -0.34 3.32 -3.14
C ASN A 123 0.55 4.08 -4.15
N PRO A 124 0.22 4.07 -5.46
CA PRO A 124 0.96 4.80 -6.49
C PRO A 124 0.62 6.29 -6.61
N ASP A 125 -0.20 6.85 -5.73
CA ASP A 125 -0.53 8.28 -5.77
C ASP A 125 0.68 9.12 -5.36
N ILE A 126 0.84 10.28 -6.00
CA ILE A 126 1.85 11.30 -5.64
C ILE A 126 1.31 12.21 -4.55
N VAL A 127 0.04 12.56 -4.66
CA VAL A 127 -0.71 13.40 -3.71
C VAL A 127 -2.14 12.91 -3.58
N ALA A 128 -2.74 13.14 -2.42
CA ALA A 128 -4.17 12.91 -2.22
C ALA A 128 -4.86 14.17 -1.64
N PRO A 129 -6.10 14.46 -2.05
CA PRO A 129 -6.84 15.59 -1.54
C PRO A 129 -7.38 15.32 -0.13
N HIS A 130 -7.33 16.35 0.70
CA HIS A 130 -8.03 16.46 1.99
C HIS A 130 -8.84 17.75 2.00
N GLU A 131 -9.74 17.94 2.97
CA GLU A 131 -10.67 19.08 3.02
C GLU A 131 -10.02 20.44 2.71
N ASN A 132 -8.85 20.73 3.29
CA ASN A 132 -8.17 22.02 3.15
C ASN A 132 -6.70 21.93 2.72
N LYS A 133 -6.22 20.74 2.34
CA LYS A 133 -4.81 20.49 2.01
C LYS A 133 -4.67 19.28 1.09
N PHE A 134 -3.44 19.07 0.65
CA PHE A 134 -3.01 17.81 0.04
C PHE A 134 -2.06 17.07 0.98
N SER A 135 -2.13 15.75 1.00
CA SER A 135 -1.07 14.89 1.53
C SER A 135 -0.10 14.50 0.43
N ILE A 136 1.15 14.30 0.80
CA ILE A 136 2.16 13.71 -0.07
C ILE A 136 2.09 12.19 0.13
N GLU A 137 1.94 11.46 -0.97
CA GLU A 137 1.65 10.05 -0.98
C GLU A 137 2.89 9.21 -1.40
N PRO A 138 2.87 7.88 -1.24
CA PRO A 138 4.03 7.01 -1.46
C PRO A 138 4.79 7.23 -2.76
N ALA A 139 4.13 7.42 -3.91
CA ALA A 139 4.85 7.55 -5.17
C ALA A 139 5.78 8.77 -5.24
N TYR A 140 5.49 9.85 -4.51
CA TYR A 140 6.42 10.97 -4.41
C TYR A 140 7.75 10.54 -3.80
N PHE A 141 7.71 9.87 -2.66
CA PHE A 141 8.91 9.42 -1.94
C PHE A 141 9.65 8.34 -2.71
N ILE A 142 8.92 7.42 -3.34
CA ILE A 142 9.52 6.38 -4.18
C ILE A 142 10.21 6.96 -5.42
N SER A 143 9.67 8.02 -6.01
CA SER A 143 10.35 8.70 -7.13
C SER A 143 11.72 9.25 -6.72
N HIS A 144 11.85 9.72 -5.49
CA HIS A 144 13.14 10.13 -4.90
C HIS A 144 14.09 8.96 -4.69
N LEU A 145 13.60 7.79 -4.24
CA LEU A 145 14.43 6.59 -4.11
C LEU A 145 15.00 6.16 -5.47
N ILE A 146 14.13 6.13 -6.51
CA ILE A 146 14.52 5.77 -7.88
C ILE A 146 15.57 6.76 -8.42
N ALA A 147 15.35 8.07 -8.25
CA ALA A 147 16.27 9.12 -8.67
C ALA A 147 17.65 9.02 -7.99
N ASN A 148 17.72 8.40 -6.81
CA ASN A 148 18.95 8.17 -6.05
C ASN A 148 19.50 6.75 -6.18
N GLY A 149 19.04 5.96 -7.14
CA GLY A 149 19.64 4.67 -7.55
C GLY A 149 18.94 3.42 -7.02
N ALA A 150 17.78 3.54 -6.34
CA ALA A 150 16.96 2.37 -6.02
C ALA A 150 16.34 1.77 -7.30
N HIS A 151 16.12 0.45 -7.30
CA HIS A 151 15.44 -0.23 -8.39
C HIS A 151 13.96 0.17 -8.48
N LEU A 152 13.36 -0.05 -9.67
CA LEU A 152 11.93 0.19 -9.88
C LEU A 152 11.10 -0.75 -8.98
N PRO A 153 10.09 -0.23 -8.28
CA PRO A 153 9.23 -1.03 -7.43
C PRO A 153 8.15 -1.78 -8.23
N PHE A 154 7.49 -2.73 -7.57
CA PHE A 154 6.24 -3.31 -8.03
C PHE A 154 5.06 -2.44 -7.57
N TRP A 155 4.36 -1.85 -8.51
CA TRP A 155 3.19 -1.01 -8.25
C TRP A 155 1.91 -1.85 -8.24
N LEU A 156 1.13 -1.78 -7.16
CA LEU A 156 -0.02 -2.66 -6.96
C LEU A 156 -1.39 -1.94 -6.99
N GLY A 157 -1.41 -0.60 -6.86
CA GLY A 157 -2.62 0.22 -6.94
C GLY A 157 -2.88 0.81 -8.33
N LYS A 158 -3.96 1.58 -8.47
CA LYS A 158 -4.29 2.32 -9.71
C LYS A 158 -3.14 3.27 -10.10
N PRO A 159 -2.77 3.41 -11.38
CA PRO A 159 -3.42 2.87 -12.58
C PRO A 159 -2.91 1.49 -13.02
N PHE A 160 -2.16 0.78 -12.20
CA PHE A 160 -1.57 -0.52 -12.54
C PHE A 160 -2.62 -1.64 -12.50
N PRO A 161 -2.42 -2.75 -13.26
CA PRO A 161 -3.47 -3.74 -13.52
C PRO A 161 -3.92 -4.52 -12.29
N THR A 162 -3.04 -4.81 -11.34
CA THR A 162 -3.29 -5.71 -10.19
C THR A 162 -4.60 -5.41 -9.44
N ILE A 163 -4.88 -4.15 -9.14
CA ILE A 163 -6.09 -3.76 -8.41
C ILE A 163 -7.36 -3.91 -9.26
N PHE A 164 -7.26 -3.71 -10.57
CA PHE A 164 -8.39 -3.87 -11.47
C PHE A 164 -8.68 -5.35 -11.74
N GLU A 165 -7.65 -6.19 -11.85
CA GLU A 165 -7.80 -7.64 -11.97
C GLU A 165 -8.51 -8.20 -10.75
N LEU A 166 -8.15 -7.74 -9.54
CA LEU A 166 -8.87 -8.12 -8.33
C LEU A 166 -10.34 -7.65 -8.34
N ALA A 167 -10.61 -6.44 -8.83
CA ALA A 167 -11.97 -5.88 -8.86
C ALA A 167 -12.89 -6.55 -9.89
N LEU A 168 -12.35 -7.28 -10.87
CA LEU A 168 -13.10 -7.94 -11.94
C LEU A 168 -13.34 -9.44 -11.68
N ASN A 169 -12.72 -10.03 -10.66
CA ASN A 169 -12.88 -11.42 -10.25
C ASN A 169 -13.86 -11.56 -9.09
#